data_a44ae707f0ef2dbca5f27143d7372270
#
_entry.id   a44ae707f0ef2dbca5f27143d7372270
#
_cell.length_a   1.000
_cell.length_b   1.000
_cell.length_c   1.000
_cell.angle_alpha   90.00
_cell.angle_beta   90.00
_cell.angle_gamma   90.00
#
_symmetry.space_group_name_H-M   'P 1'
#
loop_
_entity.id
_entity.type
_entity.pdbx_description
1 polymer ?
#
loop_
_entity_poly.entity_id
_entity_poly.type
_entity_poly.pdbx_seq_one_letter_code
_entity_poly.pdbx_strand_id
1 'polypeptide(L)'
;MKLHRIALSCLALAGTTVVSAQTVLTASSWLPPTHTLSMAQKEWCDLLEKNTTGKMKCNILPRAVSAPPGTFDAVKNGLADISFSVQGYTPGRYQYTQMAELPFLGNTSEPISVAYNKIAMKNPQFAAEHAGMKVISFFTHGPGIVFNTKRAIAKVDDLSGLKFRVGGGMVNEISKSLAMNVTLKPAPDSYELLSGGVMDGTLFPAESTESFRIDKIIKHATTFPGGLYNTSFAFVINQARYEKFTPEEKKAVDAISGEVAARIYGRGWDKVDRRAVALMQANGVQVTKADAKFVAEVKSKTSALETKWVADSVAKGLPNAQAVLAEFRAEIAKAEK
;
A
#
# COMPACT_ATOMS: atom_id res chain seq x y z
N MET A 1 -14.62 -40.10 80.14
CA MET A 1 -13.58 -39.61 79.19
C MET A 1 -14.19 -39.53 77.80
N LYS A 2 -14.52 -38.36 77.31
CA LYS A 2 -15.08 -38.14 75.93
C LYS A 2 -14.02 -37.49 75.11
N LEU A 3 -13.49 -38.21 74.06
CA LEU A 3 -12.57 -37.67 73.08
C LEU A 3 -13.35 -36.87 72.01
N HIS A 4 -13.07 -35.59 71.89
CA HIS A 4 -13.54 -34.74 70.75
C HIS A 4 -12.57 -34.87 69.56
N ARG A 5 -13.09 -35.38 68.46
CA ARG A 5 -12.38 -35.34 67.17
C ARG A 5 -12.69 -34.03 66.52
N ILE A 6 -11.67 -33.16 66.38
CA ILE A 6 -11.70 -31.96 65.59
C ILE A 6 -11.38 -32.36 64.15
N ALA A 7 -12.34 -32.25 63.21
CA ALA A 7 -12.16 -32.43 61.81
C ALA A 7 -11.70 -31.10 61.22
N LEU A 8 -10.46 -31.06 60.79
CA LEU A 8 -9.85 -29.89 60.03
C LEU A 8 -10.24 -30.01 58.57
N SER A 9 -11.20 -29.21 58.10
CA SER A 9 -11.59 -29.11 56.69
C SER A 9 -10.62 -28.17 55.98
N CYS A 10 -9.68 -28.71 55.21
CA CYS A 10 -8.88 -27.95 54.27
C CYS A 10 -9.73 -27.59 53.06
N LEU A 11 -10.16 -26.33 52.96
CA LEU A 11 -10.79 -25.77 51.78
C LEU A 11 -9.69 -25.49 50.76
N ALA A 12 -9.51 -26.37 49.77
CA ALA A 12 -8.62 -26.14 48.64
C ALA A 12 -9.28 -25.09 47.70
N LEU A 13 -8.80 -23.84 47.72
CA LEU A 13 -9.10 -22.86 46.68
C LEU A 13 -8.46 -23.33 45.38
N ALA A 14 -9.24 -24.02 44.57
CA ALA A 14 -8.86 -24.25 43.16
C ALA A 14 -8.94 -22.91 42.40
N GLY A 15 -7.82 -22.22 42.30
CA GLY A 15 -7.67 -21.07 41.45
C GLY A 15 -7.87 -21.52 39.99
N THR A 16 -9.05 -21.26 39.44
CA THR A 16 -9.29 -21.41 37.98
C THR A 16 -8.44 -20.40 37.25
N THR A 17 -7.29 -20.81 36.77
CA THR A 17 -6.54 -20.06 35.75
C THR A 17 -7.41 -20.05 34.51
N VAL A 18 -8.06 -18.90 34.24
CA VAL A 18 -8.71 -18.65 32.97
C VAL A 18 -7.60 -18.61 31.92
N VAL A 19 -7.38 -19.72 31.25
CA VAL A 19 -6.53 -19.76 30.02
C VAL A 19 -7.29 -18.98 28.99
N SER A 20 -6.91 -17.71 28.80
CA SER A 20 -7.41 -16.91 27.67
C SER A 20 -6.97 -17.59 26.39
N ALA A 21 -7.92 -18.02 25.57
CA ALA A 21 -7.61 -18.61 24.27
C ALA A 21 -6.87 -17.58 23.41
N GLN A 22 -5.76 -18.01 22.79
CA GLN A 22 -4.98 -17.17 21.90
C GLN A 22 -5.83 -16.72 20.70
N THR A 23 -5.87 -15.42 20.42
CA THR A 23 -6.54 -14.88 19.25
C THR A 23 -5.60 -14.98 18.04
N VAL A 24 -6.03 -15.75 17.04
CA VAL A 24 -5.28 -15.94 15.78
C VAL A 24 -5.97 -15.20 14.65
N LEU A 25 -5.23 -14.33 13.95
CA LEU A 25 -5.67 -13.62 12.76
C LEU A 25 -5.16 -14.33 11.50
N THR A 26 -6.04 -14.65 10.57
CA THR A 26 -5.64 -15.11 9.24
C THR A 26 -5.17 -13.93 8.42
N ALA A 27 -3.90 -13.97 7.98
CA ALA A 27 -3.26 -12.92 7.18
C ALA A 27 -3.05 -13.42 5.75
N SER A 28 -3.63 -12.73 4.77
CA SER A 28 -3.47 -13.07 3.36
C SER A 28 -2.61 -12.03 2.63
N SER A 29 -1.78 -12.49 1.70
CA SER A 29 -1.07 -11.64 0.74
C SER A 29 -1.20 -12.22 -0.66
N TRP A 30 -1.46 -11.35 -1.65
CA TRP A 30 -1.44 -11.71 -3.07
C TRP A 30 -0.04 -11.62 -3.68
N LEU A 31 0.96 -11.34 -2.85
CA LEU A 31 2.37 -11.23 -3.21
C LEU A 31 3.17 -12.39 -2.60
N PRO A 32 4.30 -12.77 -3.19
CA PRO A 32 5.19 -13.78 -2.62
C PRO A 32 5.65 -13.41 -1.20
N PRO A 33 5.97 -14.38 -0.33
CA PRO A 33 6.47 -14.10 1.02
C PRO A 33 7.74 -13.24 1.07
N THR A 34 8.53 -13.26 0.00
CA THR A 34 9.77 -12.47 -0.15
C THR A 34 9.54 -11.03 -0.60
N HIS A 35 8.34 -10.69 -1.04
CA HIS A 35 7.99 -9.32 -1.44
C HIS A 35 7.97 -8.38 -0.23
N THR A 36 8.44 -7.14 -0.42
CA THR A 36 8.56 -6.16 0.68
C THR A 36 7.26 -5.95 1.44
N LEU A 37 6.10 -5.94 0.76
CA LEU A 37 4.80 -5.77 1.42
C LEU A 37 4.39 -6.99 2.26
N SER A 38 4.71 -8.22 1.81
CA SER A 38 4.46 -9.44 2.59
C SER A 38 5.35 -9.48 3.82
N MET A 39 6.61 -9.03 3.69
CA MET A 39 7.52 -8.89 4.83
C MET A 39 7.06 -7.80 5.80
N ALA A 40 6.54 -6.67 5.31
CA ALA A 40 5.98 -5.61 6.14
C ALA A 40 4.73 -6.09 6.90
N GLN A 41 3.84 -6.86 6.25
CA GLN A 41 2.71 -7.49 6.92
C GLN A 41 3.17 -8.45 8.02
N LYS A 42 4.22 -9.24 7.75
CA LYS A 42 4.82 -10.13 8.77
C LYS A 42 5.40 -9.33 9.94
N GLU A 43 6.16 -8.26 9.67
CA GLU A 43 6.72 -7.37 10.71
C GLU A 43 5.60 -6.80 11.61
N TRP A 44 4.49 -6.37 11.02
CA TRP A 44 3.32 -5.92 11.78
C TRP A 44 2.73 -7.05 12.66
N CYS A 45 2.62 -8.27 12.10
CA CYS A 45 2.15 -9.45 12.84
C CYS A 45 3.07 -9.82 14.00
N ASP A 46 4.39 -9.79 13.78
CA ASP A 46 5.40 -10.07 14.82
C ASP A 46 5.32 -9.02 15.95
N LEU A 47 5.08 -7.76 15.58
CA LEU A 47 4.89 -6.67 16.53
C LEU A 47 3.60 -6.84 17.37
N LEU A 48 2.51 -7.30 16.72
CA LEU A 48 1.26 -7.62 17.42
C LEU A 48 1.47 -8.74 18.45
N GLU A 49 2.13 -9.82 18.06
CA GLU A 49 2.43 -10.94 18.95
C GLU A 49 3.30 -10.52 20.12
N LYS A 50 4.35 -9.75 19.86
CA LYS A 50 5.24 -9.19 20.88
C LYS A 50 4.49 -8.29 21.87
N ASN A 51 3.69 -7.34 21.39
CA ASN A 51 2.99 -6.36 22.22
C ASN A 51 1.85 -6.99 23.04
N THR A 52 1.37 -8.15 22.64
CA THR A 52 0.33 -8.91 23.38
C THR A 52 0.90 -10.07 24.19
N THR A 53 2.22 -10.19 24.26
CA THR A 53 2.91 -11.30 24.95
C THR A 53 2.36 -12.66 24.48
N GLY A 54 2.16 -12.81 23.15
CA GLY A 54 1.67 -14.03 22.52
C GLY A 54 0.15 -14.26 22.60
N LYS A 55 -0.64 -13.35 23.18
CA LYS A 55 -2.11 -13.49 23.25
C LYS A 55 -2.78 -13.32 21.90
N MET A 56 -2.19 -12.51 21.01
CA MET A 56 -2.61 -12.37 19.61
C MET A 56 -1.46 -12.75 18.70
N LYS A 57 -1.76 -13.43 17.60
CA LYS A 57 -0.78 -13.73 16.54
C LYS A 57 -1.43 -13.80 15.18
N CYS A 58 -0.63 -13.76 14.11
CA CYS A 58 -1.10 -14.03 12.76
C CYS A 58 -0.78 -15.48 12.33
N ASN A 59 -1.72 -16.07 11.61
CA ASN A 59 -1.48 -17.20 10.72
C ASN A 59 -1.37 -16.65 9.28
N ILE A 60 -0.14 -16.55 8.78
CA ILE A 60 0.11 -16.09 7.41
C ILE A 60 -0.21 -17.23 6.45
N LEU A 61 -1.21 -17.02 5.61
CA LEU A 61 -1.68 -18.04 4.68
C LEU A 61 -0.65 -18.28 3.57
N PRO A 62 -0.41 -19.54 3.16
CA PRO A 62 0.59 -19.89 2.16
C PRO A 62 0.19 -19.43 0.73
N ARG A 63 -1.08 -19.12 0.52
CA ARG A 63 -1.63 -18.63 -0.75
C ARG A 63 -2.63 -17.52 -0.52
N ALA A 64 -2.74 -16.63 -1.50
CA ALA A 64 -3.76 -15.60 -1.52
C ALA A 64 -5.16 -16.22 -1.53
N VAL A 65 -6.09 -15.61 -0.77
CA VAL A 65 -7.51 -16.02 -0.74
C VAL A 65 -8.31 -15.47 -1.93
N SER A 66 -7.71 -14.55 -2.70
CA SER A 66 -8.32 -13.95 -3.90
C SER A 66 -7.26 -13.41 -4.85
N ALA A 67 -7.63 -13.15 -6.10
CA ALA A 67 -6.84 -12.31 -7.00
C ALA A 67 -6.72 -10.87 -6.45
N PRO A 68 -5.67 -10.10 -6.83
CA PRO A 68 -5.41 -8.77 -6.25
C PRO A 68 -6.60 -7.81 -6.24
N PRO A 69 -7.44 -7.69 -7.31
CA PRO A 69 -8.62 -6.82 -7.28
C PRO A 69 -9.71 -7.24 -6.29
N GLY A 70 -9.80 -8.53 -5.97
CA GLY A 70 -10.80 -9.09 -5.04
C GLY A 70 -10.39 -9.05 -3.56
N THR A 71 -9.19 -8.56 -3.23
CA THR A 71 -8.61 -8.67 -1.87
C THR A 71 -9.46 -7.98 -0.80
N PHE A 72 -9.93 -6.76 -1.05
CA PHE A 72 -10.77 -6.05 -0.08
C PHE A 72 -12.11 -6.74 0.16
N ASP A 73 -12.72 -7.26 -0.89
CA ASP A 73 -13.97 -8.01 -0.74
C ASP A 73 -13.75 -9.36 -0.03
N ALA A 74 -12.61 -10.00 -0.25
CA ALA A 74 -12.23 -11.21 0.49
C ALA A 74 -12.08 -10.95 2.01
N VAL A 75 -11.43 -9.84 2.40
CA VAL A 75 -11.35 -9.44 3.81
C VAL A 75 -12.72 -9.06 4.36
N LYS A 76 -13.48 -8.24 3.64
CA LYS A 76 -14.84 -7.87 4.04
C LYS A 76 -15.74 -9.08 4.30
N ASN A 77 -15.62 -10.11 3.47
CA ASN A 77 -16.41 -11.35 3.55
C ASN A 77 -15.80 -12.40 4.51
N GLY A 78 -14.70 -12.09 5.20
CA GLY A 78 -14.09 -12.96 6.21
C GLY A 78 -13.32 -14.16 5.66
N LEU A 79 -12.90 -14.14 4.37
CA LEU A 79 -12.01 -15.17 3.80
C LEU A 79 -10.58 -15.06 4.36
N ALA A 80 -10.19 -13.88 4.80
CA ALA A 80 -9.04 -13.62 5.65
C ALA A 80 -9.40 -12.50 6.63
N ASP A 81 -8.75 -12.48 7.81
CA ASP A 81 -8.99 -11.42 8.78
C ASP A 81 -8.30 -10.13 8.40
N ILE A 82 -7.06 -10.20 7.89
CA ILE A 82 -6.26 -9.04 7.49
C ILE A 82 -5.63 -9.24 6.12
N SER A 83 -5.53 -8.17 5.36
CA SER A 83 -4.78 -8.09 4.11
C SER A 83 -4.53 -6.64 3.71
N PHE A 84 -3.73 -6.43 2.66
CA PHE A 84 -3.52 -5.14 2.01
C PHE A 84 -3.82 -5.25 0.51
N SER A 85 -4.23 -4.15 -0.11
CA SER A 85 -4.36 -4.09 -1.56
C SER A 85 -4.23 -2.67 -2.10
N VAL A 86 -4.07 -2.59 -3.42
CA VAL A 86 -4.08 -1.36 -4.21
C VAL A 86 -5.52 -0.91 -4.41
N GLN A 87 -5.82 0.32 -4.06
CA GLN A 87 -7.17 0.88 -4.25
C GLN A 87 -7.52 1.04 -5.73
N GLY A 88 -6.54 1.40 -6.57
CA GLY A 88 -6.71 1.55 -8.01
C GLY A 88 -7.08 0.27 -8.77
N TYR A 89 -6.97 -0.92 -8.17
CA TYR A 89 -7.39 -2.17 -8.81
C TYR A 89 -8.91 -2.33 -8.94
N THR A 90 -9.69 -1.49 -8.28
CA THR A 90 -11.15 -1.44 -8.38
C THR A 90 -11.59 -0.04 -8.84
N PRO A 91 -11.55 0.24 -10.14
CA PRO A 91 -11.87 1.57 -10.68
C PRO A 91 -13.24 2.08 -10.22
N GLY A 92 -13.31 3.37 -9.86
CA GLY A 92 -14.54 4.03 -9.42
C GLY A 92 -14.95 3.79 -7.95
N ARG A 93 -14.31 2.86 -7.24
CA ARG A 93 -14.65 2.55 -5.84
C ARG A 93 -14.04 3.56 -4.87
N TYR A 94 -12.79 3.96 -5.08
CA TYR A 94 -12.02 4.82 -4.18
C TYR A 94 -11.68 6.15 -4.86
N GLN A 95 -12.25 7.24 -4.37
CA GLN A 95 -12.06 8.59 -4.91
C GLN A 95 -11.05 9.37 -4.07
N TYR A 96 -11.24 9.40 -2.74
CA TYR A 96 -10.44 10.25 -1.88
C TYR A 96 -8.96 9.81 -1.84
N THR A 97 -8.71 8.51 -1.86
CA THR A 97 -7.39 7.92 -1.78
C THR A 97 -6.49 8.26 -2.98
N GLN A 98 -7.07 8.65 -4.12
CA GLN A 98 -6.32 9.10 -5.30
C GLN A 98 -5.49 10.37 -5.05
N MET A 99 -5.75 11.11 -3.96
CA MET A 99 -4.89 12.20 -3.50
C MET A 99 -3.43 11.76 -3.37
N ALA A 100 -3.21 10.56 -2.85
CA ALA A 100 -1.87 9.99 -2.63
C ALA A 100 -1.23 9.40 -3.90
N GLU A 101 -1.90 9.53 -5.05
CA GLU A 101 -1.42 9.04 -6.35
C GLU A 101 -1.10 10.17 -7.33
N LEU A 102 -1.31 11.42 -6.94
CA LEU A 102 -1.02 12.60 -7.76
C LEU A 102 0.47 12.68 -8.12
N PRO A 103 0.82 13.31 -9.25
CA PRO A 103 2.22 13.41 -9.67
C PRO A 103 3.03 14.33 -8.74
N PHE A 104 4.34 14.04 -8.65
CA PHE A 104 5.35 14.87 -7.97
C PHE A 104 5.08 15.08 -6.47
N LEU A 105 4.70 14.02 -5.77
CA LEU A 105 4.43 14.08 -4.33
C LEU A 105 5.69 14.08 -3.48
N GLY A 106 6.74 13.31 -3.86
CA GLY A 106 7.96 13.20 -3.08
C GLY A 106 8.91 12.13 -3.61
N ASN A 107 10.09 12.01 -3.00
CA ASN A 107 11.17 11.16 -3.50
C ASN A 107 11.27 9.81 -2.81
N THR A 108 10.54 9.58 -1.73
CA THR A 108 10.58 8.35 -0.94
C THR A 108 9.19 7.98 -0.42
N SER A 109 8.97 6.69 -0.15
CA SER A 109 7.67 6.16 0.28
C SER A 109 7.33 6.49 1.73
N GLU A 110 8.29 6.41 2.66
CA GLU A 110 8.00 6.58 4.10
C GLU A 110 7.36 7.93 4.44
N PRO A 111 7.94 9.09 4.04
CA PRO A 111 7.32 10.39 4.28
C PRO A 111 5.92 10.52 3.67
N ILE A 112 5.75 10.06 2.42
CA ILE A 112 4.46 10.12 1.73
C ILE A 112 3.43 9.23 2.43
N SER A 113 3.81 8.00 2.83
CA SER A 113 2.93 7.06 3.52
C SER A 113 2.48 7.58 4.88
N VAL A 114 3.38 8.16 5.66
CA VAL A 114 3.06 8.76 6.97
C VAL A 114 2.12 9.95 6.81
N ALA A 115 2.43 10.86 5.89
CA ALA A 115 1.57 12.01 5.59
C ALA A 115 0.18 11.56 5.09
N TYR A 116 0.16 10.59 4.17
CA TYR A 116 -1.10 10.04 3.63
C TYR A 116 -1.94 9.41 4.73
N ASN A 117 -1.35 8.55 5.56
CA ASN A 117 -2.07 7.96 6.68
C ASN A 117 -2.62 9.02 7.64
N LYS A 118 -1.81 10.00 8.03
CA LYS A 118 -2.20 11.09 8.94
C LYS A 118 -3.42 11.85 8.41
N ILE A 119 -3.37 12.26 7.15
CA ILE A 119 -4.44 13.03 6.51
C ILE A 119 -5.69 12.18 6.29
N ALA A 120 -5.54 10.94 5.80
CA ALA A 120 -6.66 10.04 5.56
C ALA A 120 -7.38 9.64 6.86
N MET A 121 -6.64 9.36 7.94
CA MET A 121 -7.25 9.01 9.23
C MET A 121 -7.92 10.20 9.93
N LYS A 122 -7.50 11.43 9.65
CA LYS A 122 -8.13 12.67 10.14
C LYS A 122 -9.47 12.94 9.45
N ASN A 123 -9.67 12.44 8.23
CA ASN A 123 -10.85 12.68 7.41
C ASN A 123 -11.65 11.38 7.25
N PRO A 124 -12.76 11.19 7.97
CA PRO A 124 -13.49 9.91 8.06
C PRO A 124 -14.02 9.41 6.72
N GLN A 125 -14.16 10.27 5.71
CA GLN A 125 -14.57 9.91 4.37
C GLN A 125 -13.64 8.90 3.72
N PHE A 126 -12.32 8.96 3.99
CA PHE A 126 -11.35 7.99 3.47
C PHE A 126 -11.60 6.57 4.01
N ALA A 127 -11.86 6.46 5.31
CA ALA A 127 -12.19 5.18 5.93
C ALA A 127 -13.56 4.66 5.48
N ALA A 128 -14.53 5.56 5.25
CA ALA A 128 -15.88 5.21 4.79
C ALA A 128 -15.88 4.53 3.40
N GLU A 129 -14.91 4.81 2.53
CA GLU A 129 -14.74 4.09 1.26
C GLU A 129 -14.39 2.60 1.46
N HIS A 130 -13.99 2.19 2.67
CA HIS A 130 -13.60 0.84 3.04
C HIS A 130 -14.69 0.14 3.91
N ALA A 131 -15.96 0.45 3.67
CA ALA A 131 -17.09 -0.07 4.46
C ALA A 131 -17.06 -1.60 4.61
N GLY A 132 -17.23 -2.09 5.85
CA GLY A 132 -17.11 -3.50 6.24
C GLY A 132 -15.69 -3.93 6.61
N MET A 133 -14.73 -3.00 6.56
CA MET A 133 -13.36 -3.20 7.00
C MET A 133 -12.94 -2.01 7.89
N LYS A 134 -12.16 -2.30 8.95
CA LYS A 134 -11.42 -1.26 9.66
C LYS A 134 -10.08 -1.08 8.95
N VAL A 135 -9.77 0.14 8.58
CA VAL A 135 -8.45 0.47 8.04
C VAL A 135 -7.43 0.47 9.19
N ILE A 136 -6.41 -0.35 9.06
CA ILE A 136 -5.25 -0.39 9.96
C ILE A 136 -4.30 0.75 9.59
N SER A 137 -4.03 0.92 8.29
CA SER A 137 -3.19 2.01 7.79
C SER A 137 -3.41 2.26 6.31
N PHE A 138 -3.15 3.49 5.91
CA PHE A 138 -2.95 3.89 4.51
C PHE A 138 -1.45 4.06 4.25
N PHE A 139 -0.98 3.70 3.04
CA PHE A 139 0.40 3.88 2.64
C PHE A 139 0.54 3.93 1.12
N THR A 140 1.74 4.26 0.63
CA THR A 140 2.05 4.31 -0.80
C THR A 140 3.32 3.52 -1.10
N HIS A 141 3.55 3.19 -2.37
CA HIS A 141 4.88 2.80 -2.83
C HIS A 141 5.78 4.04 -3.04
N GLY A 142 7.04 3.83 -3.37
CA GLY A 142 7.99 4.87 -3.72
C GLY A 142 7.66 5.57 -5.05
N PRO A 143 8.53 6.49 -5.53
CA PRO A 143 8.31 7.25 -6.75
C PRO A 143 8.08 6.37 -7.97
N GLY A 144 7.01 6.62 -8.72
CA GLY A 144 6.70 5.91 -9.95
C GLY A 144 7.64 6.28 -11.10
N ILE A 145 8.09 5.25 -11.81
CA ILE A 145 9.06 5.27 -12.90
C ILE A 145 8.42 4.69 -14.14
N VAL A 146 8.79 5.21 -15.34
CA VAL A 146 8.40 4.63 -16.62
C VAL A 146 9.48 3.66 -17.08
N PHE A 147 9.14 2.38 -17.21
CA PHE A 147 10.03 1.32 -17.69
C PHE A 147 9.60 0.85 -19.07
N ASN A 148 10.56 0.59 -19.98
CA ASN A 148 10.25 -0.02 -21.26
C ASN A 148 11.42 -0.82 -21.84
N THR A 149 11.12 -1.61 -22.89
CA THR A 149 12.06 -2.53 -23.55
C THR A 149 12.61 -1.96 -24.89
N LYS A 150 12.21 -0.75 -25.30
CA LYS A 150 12.37 -0.26 -26.68
C LYS A 150 13.34 0.90 -26.80
N ARG A 151 13.15 2.00 -26.05
CA ARG A 151 13.89 3.26 -26.23
C ARG A 151 13.90 4.14 -24.99
N ALA A 152 14.86 5.05 -24.94
CA ALA A 152 14.86 6.11 -23.94
C ALA A 152 13.64 7.03 -24.13
N ILE A 153 13.07 7.51 -23.02
CA ILE A 153 11.96 8.48 -22.99
C ILE A 153 12.50 9.76 -22.35
N ALA A 154 12.64 10.82 -23.15
CA ALA A 154 13.16 12.13 -22.74
C ALA A 154 12.15 13.27 -22.94
N LYS A 155 11.00 13.00 -23.57
CA LYS A 155 9.87 13.92 -23.79
C LYS A 155 8.59 13.12 -23.93
N VAL A 156 7.43 13.78 -23.83
CA VAL A 156 6.13 13.09 -23.90
C VAL A 156 5.93 12.35 -25.23
N ASP A 157 6.38 12.94 -26.36
CA ASP A 157 6.23 12.30 -27.67
C ASP A 157 6.92 10.94 -27.79
N ASP A 158 7.97 10.70 -27.01
CA ASP A 158 8.69 9.42 -27.01
C ASP A 158 7.85 8.25 -26.47
N LEU A 159 6.75 8.54 -25.75
CA LEU A 159 5.78 7.55 -25.26
C LEU A 159 4.88 6.99 -26.38
N SER A 160 4.77 7.74 -27.51
CA SER A 160 3.87 7.40 -28.60
C SER A 160 4.21 6.04 -29.22
N GLY A 161 3.18 5.24 -29.53
CA GLY A 161 3.31 3.92 -30.15
C GLY A 161 3.77 2.80 -29.23
N LEU A 162 4.18 3.09 -27.98
CA LEU A 162 4.50 2.08 -26.98
C LEU A 162 3.25 1.67 -26.21
N LYS A 163 3.16 0.36 -25.89
CA LYS A 163 2.08 -0.22 -25.09
C LYS A 163 2.54 -0.42 -23.64
N PHE A 164 1.84 0.18 -22.70
CA PHE A 164 2.21 0.10 -21.28
C PHE A 164 1.16 -0.63 -20.45
N ARG A 165 1.65 -1.41 -19.49
CA ARG A 165 0.83 -1.91 -18.41
C ARG A 165 0.80 -0.89 -17.27
N VAL A 166 -0.38 -0.60 -16.70
CA VAL A 166 -0.56 0.21 -15.49
C VAL A 166 -1.54 -0.48 -14.52
N GLY A 167 -1.47 -0.11 -13.23
CA GLY A 167 -2.28 -0.73 -12.18
C GLY A 167 -3.71 -0.18 -12.04
N GLY A 168 -4.04 0.93 -12.70
CA GLY A 168 -5.28 1.66 -12.45
C GLY A 168 -5.12 2.79 -11.43
N GLY A 169 -6.22 3.46 -11.08
CA GLY A 169 -6.18 4.67 -10.25
C GLY A 169 -5.68 5.88 -11.02
N MET A 170 -5.04 6.83 -10.33
CA MET A 170 -4.55 8.08 -10.93
C MET A 170 -3.47 7.85 -11.98
N VAL A 171 -2.67 6.77 -11.88
CA VAL A 171 -1.66 6.44 -12.91
C VAL A 171 -2.30 6.21 -14.28
N ASN A 172 -3.53 5.70 -14.34
CA ASN A 172 -4.28 5.58 -15.59
C ASN A 172 -4.65 6.96 -16.16
N GLU A 173 -5.09 7.88 -15.32
CA GLU A 173 -5.46 9.24 -15.73
C GLU A 173 -4.24 10.07 -16.14
N ILE A 174 -3.12 9.93 -15.42
CA ILE A 174 -1.82 10.51 -15.80
C ILE A 174 -1.41 9.98 -17.17
N SER A 175 -1.49 8.68 -17.39
CA SER A 175 -1.13 8.05 -18.67
C SER A 175 -2.00 8.57 -19.83
N LYS A 176 -3.30 8.73 -19.62
CA LYS A 176 -4.21 9.33 -20.61
C LYS A 176 -3.83 10.78 -20.92
N SER A 177 -3.52 11.57 -19.88
CA SER A 177 -3.09 12.97 -20.05
C SER A 177 -1.78 13.09 -20.86
N LEU A 178 -0.94 12.05 -20.81
CA LEU A 178 0.30 11.95 -21.59
C LEU A 178 0.13 11.23 -22.93
N ALA A 179 -1.10 10.95 -23.35
CA ALA A 179 -1.46 10.21 -24.58
C ALA A 179 -0.78 8.83 -24.69
N MET A 180 -0.55 8.16 -23.56
CA MET A 180 0.03 6.82 -23.52
C MET A 180 -1.03 5.76 -23.89
N ASN A 181 -0.61 4.72 -24.62
CA ASN A 181 -1.44 3.54 -24.83
C ASN A 181 -1.26 2.58 -23.64
N VAL A 182 -2.28 2.48 -22.78
CA VAL A 182 -2.21 1.71 -21.54
C VAL A 182 -3.27 0.62 -21.45
N THR A 183 -2.90 -0.47 -20.77
CA THR A 183 -3.80 -1.56 -20.39
C THR A 183 -3.74 -1.74 -18.87
N LEU A 184 -4.93 -1.79 -18.25
CA LEU A 184 -5.05 -2.01 -16.80
C LEU A 184 -4.88 -3.50 -16.48
N LYS A 185 -3.85 -3.82 -15.70
CA LYS A 185 -3.56 -5.17 -15.22
C LYS A 185 -2.94 -5.12 -13.83
N PRO A 186 -3.22 -6.09 -12.94
CA PRO A 186 -2.53 -6.18 -11.65
C PRO A 186 -1.03 -6.41 -11.82
N ALA A 187 -0.25 -6.06 -10.79
CA ALA A 187 1.20 -6.11 -10.84
C ALA A 187 1.79 -7.50 -11.16
N PRO A 188 1.26 -8.62 -10.63
CA PRO A 188 1.78 -9.95 -10.94
C PRO A 188 1.78 -10.33 -12.43
N ASP A 189 0.89 -9.75 -13.24
CA ASP A 189 0.79 -10.06 -14.68
C ASP A 189 1.97 -9.47 -15.48
N SER A 190 2.77 -8.57 -14.89
CA SER A 190 3.75 -7.77 -15.63
C SER A 190 4.87 -8.58 -16.26
N TYR A 191 5.34 -9.64 -15.59
CA TYR A 191 6.40 -10.49 -16.13
C TYR A 191 5.97 -11.12 -17.47
N GLU A 192 4.82 -11.75 -17.51
CA GLU A 192 4.32 -12.44 -18.71
C GLU A 192 4.00 -11.45 -19.84
N LEU A 193 3.42 -10.30 -19.49
CA LEU A 193 3.09 -9.26 -20.47
C LEU A 193 4.33 -8.66 -21.15
N LEU A 194 5.42 -8.46 -20.39
CA LEU A 194 6.67 -7.90 -20.92
C LEU A 194 7.53 -8.96 -21.63
N SER A 195 7.68 -10.15 -21.00
CA SER A 195 8.49 -11.24 -21.58
C SER A 195 7.87 -11.80 -22.86
N GLY A 196 6.55 -11.85 -22.94
CA GLY A 196 5.80 -12.24 -24.14
C GLY A 196 5.67 -11.13 -25.20
N GLY A 197 6.18 -9.93 -24.94
CA GLY A 197 6.12 -8.80 -25.89
C GLY A 197 4.70 -8.24 -26.11
N VAL A 198 3.73 -8.60 -25.27
CA VAL A 198 2.35 -8.06 -25.34
C VAL A 198 2.35 -6.58 -24.97
N MET A 199 3.18 -6.22 -23.97
CA MET A 199 3.45 -4.84 -23.56
C MET A 199 4.90 -4.49 -23.81
N ASP A 200 5.16 -3.23 -24.19
CA ASP A 200 6.50 -2.68 -24.39
C ASP A 200 7.07 -2.13 -23.07
N GLY A 201 6.22 -1.78 -22.12
CA GLY A 201 6.64 -1.18 -20.86
C GLY A 201 5.61 -1.32 -19.75
N THR A 202 5.98 -0.80 -18.59
CA THR A 202 5.14 -0.74 -17.38
C THR A 202 5.52 0.47 -16.55
N LEU A 203 4.60 0.92 -15.70
CA LEU A 203 4.85 1.93 -14.69
C LEU A 203 4.88 1.26 -13.32
N PHE A 204 5.99 1.46 -12.57
CA PHE A 204 6.25 0.86 -11.27
C PHE A 204 7.20 1.74 -10.44
N PRO A 205 7.31 1.55 -9.11
CA PRO A 205 8.51 1.95 -8.36
C PRO A 205 9.69 1.04 -8.71
N ALA A 206 10.89 1.40 -8.30
CA ALA A 206 12.10 0.65 -8.63
C ALA A 206 12.08 -0.79 -8.09
N GLU A 207 11.61 -0.99 -6.86
CA GLU A 207 11.46 -2.28 -6.17
C GLU A 207 10.80 -3.34 -7.05
N SER A 208 9.75 -2.95 -7.75
CA SER A 208 8.93 -3.88 -8.54
C SER A 208 9.69 -4.51 -9.71
N THR A 209 10.80 -3.93 -10.13
CA THR A 209 11.64 -4.54 -11.18
C THR A 209 12.25 -5.85 -10.70
N GLU A 210 12.69 -5.91 -9.44
CA GLU A 210 13.25 -7.10 -8.82
C GLU A 210 12.13 -8.09 -8.43
N SER A 211 11.11 -7.62 -7.70
CA SER A 211 10.05 -8.47 -7.16
C SER A 211 9.24 -9.19 -8.25
N PHE A 212 9.02 -8.55 -9.39
CA PHE A 212 8.35 -9.16 -10.53
C PHE A 212 9.32 -9.68 -11.61
N ARG A 213 10.63 -9.75 -11.32
CA ARG A 213 11.68 -10.33 -12.17
C ARG A 213 11.76 -9.71 -13.57
N ILE A 214 11.43 -8.43 -13.69
CA ILE A 214 11.48 -7.71 -14.97
C ILE A 214 12.79 -6.93 -15.16
N ASP A 215 13.68 -6.93 -14.17
CA ASP A 215 14.98 -6.26 -14.14
C ASP A 215 15.89 -6.63 -15.32
N LYS A 216 15.77 -7.88 -15.85
CA LYS A 216 16.51 -8.35 -17.03
C LYS A 216 15.77 -8.13 -18.35
N ILE A 217 14.47 -7.81 -18.30
CA ILE A 217 13.64 -7.62 -19.49
C ILE A 217 13.65 -6.17 -19.92
N ILE A 218 13.49 -5.23 -18.97
CA ILE A 218 13.51 -3.79 -19.23
C ILE A 218 14.88 -3.34 -19.70
N LYS A 219 14.91 -2.36 -20.61
CA LYS A 219 16.14 -1.77 -21.15
C LYS A 219 16.28 -0.31 -20.79
N HIS A 220 15.18 0.38 -20.57
CA HIS A 220 15.11 1.81 -20.32
C HIS A 220 14.23 2.10 -19.11
N ALA A 221 14.66 3.04 -18.27
CA ALA A 221 13.93 3.59 -17.15
C ALA A 221 13.95 5.12 -17.24
N THR A 222 12.80 5.77 -17.10
CA THR A 222 12.72 7.22 -17.01
C THR A 222 12.20 7.64 -15.64
N THR A 223 13.06 8.35 -14.90
CA THR A 223 12.77 8.82 -13.53
C THR A 223 12.40 10.30 -13.55
N PHE A 224 11.53 10.69 -12.62
CA PHE A 224 11.08 12.07 -12.44
C PHE A 224 11.40 12.53 -11.02
N PRO A 225 11.95 13.73 -10.82
CA PRO A 225 12.07 14.33 -9.50
C PRO A 225 10.70 14.42 -8.83
N GLY A 226 10.57 13.86 -7.63
CA GLY A 226 9.28 13.77 -6.92
C GLY A 226 8.35 12.66 -7.39
N GLY A 227 8.80 11.80 -8.34
CA GLY A 227 8.01 10.69 -8.91
C GLY A 227 6.98 11.14 -9.94
N LEU A 228 6.72 10.30 -10.94
CA LEU A 228 5.63 10.55 -11.90
C LEU A 228 4.26 10.33 -11.24
N TYR A 229 4.18 9.41 -10.31
CA TYR A 229 2.97 9.05 -9.55
C TYR A 229 3.37 8.23 -8.32
N ASN A 230 2.42 8.00 -7.45
CA ASN A 230 2.46 6.94 -6.44
C ASN A 230 1.21 6.06 -6.59
N THR A 231 1.22 4.88 -5.99
CA THR A 231 0.01 4.06 -5.87
C THR A 231 -0.41 4.02 -4.40
N SER A 232 -1.68 4.24 -4.16
CA SER A 232 -2.27 4.16 -2.83
C SER A 232 -2.65 2.74 -2.45
N PHE A 233 -2.37 2.38 -1.20
CA PHE A 233 -2.71 1.11 -0.57
C PHE A 233 -3.49 1.35 0.71
N ALA A 234 -4.30 0.37 1.08
CA ALA A 234 -4.82 0.25 2.43
C ALA A 234 -4.45 -1.12 3.00
N PHE A 235 -4.02 -1.14 4.26
CA PHE A 235 -3.94 -2.33 5.10
C PHE A 235 -5.17 -2.37 5.98
N VAL A 236 -5.93 -3.46 5.92
CA VAL A 236 -7.27 -3.54 6.49
C VAL A 236 -7.47 -4.82 7.30
N ILE A 237 -8.37 -4.74 8.27
CA ILE A 237 -8.91 -5.87 9.01
C ILE A 237 -10.42 -5.97 8.80
N ASN A 238 -10.96 -7.18 8.74
CA ASN A 238 -12.39 -7.42 8.72
C ASN A 238 -13.07 -6.73 9.91
N GLN A 239 -14.07 -5.88 9.65
CA GLN A 239 -14.74 -5.08 10.69
C GLN A 239 -15.36 -5.95 11.79
N ALA A 240 -16.12 -6.99 11.39
CA ALA A 240 -16.80 -7.87 12.35
C ALA A 240 -15.80 -8.69 13.18
N ARG A 241 -14.60 -9.01 12.62
CA ARG A 241 -13.53 -9.66 13.36
C ARG A 241 -12.93 -8.73 14.43
N TYR A 242 -12.64 -7.49 14.05
CA TYR A 242 -12.12 -6.47 14.96
C TYR A 242 -13.12 -6.15 16.09
N GLU A 243 -14.40 -6.08 15.79
CA GLU A 243 -15.45 -5.81 16.80
C GLU A 243 -15.53 -6.87 17.90
N LYS A 244 -15.18 -8.11 17.58
CA LYS A 244 -15.14 -9.23 18.55
C LYS A 244 -13.93 -9.21 19.48
N PHE A 245 -12.95 -8.34 19.25
CA PHE A 245 -11.78 -8.23 20.12
C PHE A 245 -12.15 -7.66 21.48
N THR A 246 -11.46 -8.11 22.51
CA THR A 246 -11.53 -7.48 23.84
C THR A 246 -11.00 -6.05 23.79
N PRO A 247 -11.31 -5.20 24.77
CA PRO A 247 -10.74 -3.84 24.85
C PRO A 247 -9.21 -3.83 24.79
N GLU A 248 -8.55 -4.80 25.44
CA GLU A 248 -7.09 -4.93 25.46
C GLU A 248 -6.54 -5.31 24.09
N GLU A 249 -7.19 -6.22 23.37
CA GLU A 249 -6.82 -6.62 22.01
C GLU A 249 -7.01 -5.46 21.03
N LYS A 250 -8.12 -4.73 21.12
CA LYS A 250 -8.34 -3.50 20.31
C LYS A 250 -7.25 -2.49 20.56
N LYS A 251 -6.91 -2.23 21.83
CA LYS A 251 -5.84 -1.31 22.20
C LYS A 251 -4.48 -1.75 21.63
N ALA A 252 -4.19 -3.05 21.65
CA ALA A 252 -2.94 -3.58 21.10
C ALA A 252 -2.86 -3.43 19.57
N VAL A 253 -3.95 -3.70 18.85
CA VAL A 253 -4.04 -3.49 17.38
C VAL A 253 -3.94 -2.01 17.05
N ASP A 254 -4.68 -1.15 17.77
CA ASP A 254 -4.70 0.29 17.49
C ASP A 254 -3.34 0.95 17.77
N ALA A 255 -2.59 0.48 18.76
CA ALA A 255 -1.26 0.99 19.09
C ALA A 255 -0.20 0.78 17.99
N ILE A 256 -0.40 -0.22 17.14
CA ILE A 256 0.48 -0.52 15.98
C ILE A 256 -0.16 -0.23 14.63
N SER A 257 -1.33 0.40 14.65
CA SER A 257 -2.04 0.90 13.47
C SER A 257 -1.59 2.32 13.11
N GLY A 258 -2.21 2.88 12.11
CA GLY A 258 -1.98 4.26 11.71
C GLY A 258 -0.55 4.51 11.25
N GLU A 259 0.11 5.50 11.86
CA GLU A 259 1.46 5.91 11.50
C GLU A 259 2.50 4.79 11.68
N VAL A 260 2.39 3.96 12.72
CA VAL A 260 3.31 2.84 12.96
C VAL A 260 3.31 1.89 11.77
N ALA A 261 2.14 1.46 11.33
CA ALA A 261 2.01 0.58 10.16
C ALA A 261 2.43 1.30 8.86
N ALA A 262 2.07 2.58 8.67
CA ALA A 262 2.49 3.37 7.51
C ALA A 262 4.03 3.43 7.39
N ARG A 263 4.74 3.62 8.51
CA ARG A 263 6.21 3.60 8.55
C ARG A 263 6.79 2.22 8.22
N ILE A 264 6.20 1.14 8.72
CA ILE A 264 6.64 -0.23 8.41
C ILE A 264 6.59 -0.46 6.90
N TYR A 265 5.46 -0.14 6.27
CA TYR A 265 5.29 -0.32 4.83
C TYR A 265 6.17 0.64 4.01
N GLY A 266 6.18 1.94 4.34
CA GLY A 266 6.95 2.95 3.62
C GLY A 266 8.46 2.69 3.68
N ARG A 267 8.99 2.39 4.87
CA ARG A 267 10.40 2.04 5.06
C ARG A 267 10.79 0.77 4.31
N GLY A 268 9.87 -0.21 4.25
CA GLY A 268 10.05 -1.43 3.47
C GLY A 268 10.27 -1.11 1.99
N TRP A 269 9.42 -0.26 1.41
CA TRP A 269 9.57 0.22 0.03
C TRP A 269 10.89 0.93 -0.19
N ASP A 270 11.23 1.94 0.61
CA ASP A 270 12.42 2.76 0.43
C ASP A 270 13.72 1.94 0.50
N LYS A 271 13.74 0.91 1.37
CA LYS A 271 14.89 0.00 1.48
C LYS A 271 15.13 -0.77 0.18
N VAL A 272 14.07 -1.27 -0.44
CA VAL A 272 14.20 -2.13 -1.64
C VAL A 272 14.31 -1.27 -2.89
N ASP A 273 13.67 -0.11 -2.97
CA ASP A 273 13.84 0.84 -4.08
C ASP A 273 15.32 1.23 -4.27
N ARG A 274 16.02 1.55 -3.17
CA ARG A 274 17.47 1.87 -3.23
C ARG A 274 18.29 0.71 -3.79
N ARG A 275 18.00 -0.52 -3.39
CA ARG A 275 18.68 -1.72 -3.89
C ARG A 275 18.35 -1.97 -5.36
N ALA A 276 17.09 -1.84 -5.74
CA ALA A 276 16.62 -2.10 -7.09
C ALA A 276 17.23 -1.10 -8.12
N VAL A 277 17.43 0.17 -7.75
CA VAL A 277 18.14 1.14 -8.60
C VAL A 277 19.56 0.66 -8.90
N ALA A 278 20.31 0.19 -7.91
CA ALA A 278 21.65 -0.35 -8.12
C ALA A 278 21.64 -1.61 -9.00
N LEU A 279 20.66 -2.51 -8.79
CA LEU A 279 20.49 -3.73 -9.59
C LEU A 279 20.17 -3.41 -11.06
N MET A 280 19.28 -2.45 -11.32
CA MET A 280 18.96 -2.01 -12.68
C MET A 280 20.21 -1.52 -13.40
N GLN A 281 21.04 -0.70 -12.73
CA GLN A 281 22.31 -0.20 -13.30
C GLN A 281 23.27 -1.36 -13.62
N ALA A 282 23.42 -2.32 -12.70
CA ALA A 282 24.24 -3.51 -12.89
C ALA A 282 23.77 -4.38 -14.05
N ASN A 283 22.45 -4.44 -14.30
CA ASN A 283 21.84 -5.17 -15.43
C ASN A 283 21.87 -4.37 -16.74
N GLY A 284 22.51 -3.20 -16.79
CA GLY A 284 22.67 -2.40 -17.99
C GLY A 284 21.41 -1.63 -18.43
N VAL A 285 20.45 -1.45 -17.52
CA VAL A 285 19.28 -0.60 -17.79
C VAL A 285 19.72 0.85 -17.96
N GLN A 286 19.36 1.45 -19.08
CA GLN A 286 19.63 2.86 -19.34
C GLN A 286 18.65 3.75 -18.58
N VAL A 287 19.15 4.50 -17.62
CA VAL A 287 18.33 5.38 -16.77
C VAL A 287 18.39 6.81 -17.34
N THR A 288 17.24 7.30 -17.80
CA THR A 288 17.03 8.70 -18.20
C THR A 288 16.38 9.45 -17.03
N LYS A 289 17.03 10.49 -16.55
CA LYS A 289 16.42 11.42 -15.60
C LYS A 289 15.71 12.53 -16.39
N ALA A 290 14.40 12.69 -16.17
CA ALA A 290 13.65 13.77 -16.81
C ALA A 290 14.27 15.14 -16.47
N ASP A 291 14.60 15.90 -17.49
CA ASP A 291 15.10 17.26 -17.35
C ASP A 291 13.98 18.25 -16.99
N ALA A 292 14.34 19.49 -16.70
CA ALA A 292 13.39 20.52 -16.30
C ALA A 292 12.30 20.78 -17.37
N LYS A 293 12.65 20.66 -18.65
CA LYS A 293 11.71 20.86 -19.76
C LYS A 293 10.68 19.73 -19.82
N PHE A 294 11.14 18.49 -19.72
CA PHE A 294 10.25 17.33 -19.72
C PHE A 294 9.35 17.32 -18.47
N VAL A 295 9.90 17.64 -17.29
CA VAL A 295 9.11 17.78 -16.06
C VAL A 295 8.03 18.87 -16.22
N ALA A 296 8.38 20.02 -16.80
CA ALA A 296 7.42 21.12 -17.04
C ALA A 296 6.31 20.69 -18.02
N GLU A 297 6.67 19.96 -19.10
CA GLU A 297 5.71 19.42 -20.06
C GLU A 297 4.72 18.45 -19.36
N VAL A 298 5.21 17.50 -18.56
CA VAL A 298 4.36 16.55 -17.81
C VAL A 298 3.46 17.30 -16.83
N LYS A 299 4.00 18.26 -16.06
CA LYS A 299 3.20 19.09 -15.14
C LYS A 299 2.08 19.83 -15.86
N SER A 300 2.36 20.43 -17.01
CA SER A 300 1.35 21.13 -17.83
C SER A 300 0.23 20.19 -18.26
N LYS A 301 0.57 19.00 -18.79
CA LYS A 301 -0.40 18.03 -19.29
C LYS A 301 -1.23 17.36 -18.17
N THR A 302 -0.69 17.27 -16.96
CA THR A 302 -1.37 16.63 -15.81
C THR A 302 -2.01 17.63 -14.84
N SER A 303 -1.88 18.94 -15.08
CA SER A 303 -2.35 19.99 -14.16
C SER A 303 -3.84 19.89 -13.80
N ALA A 304 -4.68 19.49 -14.77
CA ALA A 304 -6.12 19.35 -14.58
C ALA A 304 -6.49 18.22 -13.61
N LEU A 305 -5.60 17.24 -13.36
CA LEU A 305 -5.91 16.09 -12.51
C LEU A 305 -6.11 16.47 -11.04
N GLU A 306 -5.32 17.42 -10.54
CA GLU A 306 -5.47 17.93 -9.17
C GLU A 306 -6.79 18.65 -8.99
N THR A 307 -7.12 19.57 -9.91
CA THR A 307 -8.41 20.29 -9.90
C THR A 307 -9.59 19.34 -10.00
N LYS A 308 -9.47 18.32 -10.87
CA LYS A 308 -10.51 17.30 -11.02
C LYS A 308 -10.66 16.47 -9.74
N TRP A 309 -9.57 16.03 -9.11
CA TRP A 309 -9.65 15.30 -7.83
C TRP A 309 -10.37 16.11 -6.75
N VAL A 310 -10.06 17.41 -6.64
CA VAL A 310 -10.72 18.32 -5.69
C VAL A 310 -12.22 18.39 -5.98
N ALA A 311 -12.61 18.67 -7.24
CA ALA A 311 -14.01 18.80 -7.64
C ALA A 311 -14.81 17.50 -7.38
N ASP A 312 -14.27 16.36 -7.78
CA ASP A 312 -14.90 15.05 -7.59
C ASP A 312 -15.02 14.70 -6.10
N SER A 313 -14.01 15.04 -5.30
CA SER A 313 -14.01 14.79 -3.86
C SER A 313 -15.03 15.67 -3.12
N VAL A 314 -15.16 16.93 -3.52
CA VAL A 314 -16.21 17.82 -2.99
C VAL A 314 -17.60 17.28 -3.35
N ALA A 315 -17.81 16.90 -4.60
CA ALA A 315 -19.08 16.34 -5.05
C ALA A 315 -19.46 15.04 -4.31
N LYS A 316 -18.46 14.27 -3.89
CA LYS A 316 -18.64 13.00 -3.15
C LYS A 316 -18.75 13.16 -1.63
N GLY A 317 -18.60 14.38 -1.09
CA GLY A 317 -18.82 14.68 0.34
C GLY A 317 -17.58 15.01 1.16
N LEU A 318 -16.49 15.48 0.52
CA LEU A 318 -15.31 16.05 1.17
C LEU A 318 -15.24 17.57 0.84
N PRO A 319 -16.02 18.41 1.51
CA PRO A 319 -16.17 19.82 1.12
C PRO A 319 -14.89 20.64 1.23
N ASN A 320 -13.95 20.20 2.06
CA ASN A 320 -12.64 20.83 2.27
C ASN A 320 -11.50 20.16 1.48
N ALA A 321 -11.79 19.45 0.38
CA ALA A 321 -10.81 18.66 -0.40
C ALA A 321 -9.56 19.47 -0.80
N GLN A 322 -9.70 20.75 -1.17
CA GLN A 322 -8.56 21.62 -1.49
C GLN A 322 -7.63 21.83 -0.29
N ALA A 323 -8.19 22.05 0.90
CA ALA A 323 -7.40 22.22 2.11
C ALA A 323 -6.73 20.91 2.55
N VAL A 324 -7.44 19.79 2.40
CA VAL A 324 -6.92 18.44 2.68
C VAL A 324 -5.71 18.13 1.79
N LEU A 325 -5.77 18.43 0.49
CA LEU A 325 -4.65 18.25 -0.42
C LEU A 325 -3.47 19.17 -0.08
N ALA A 326 -3.74 20.43 0.24
CA ALA A 326 -2.69 21.38 0.65
C ALA A 326 -1.98 20.92 1.94
N GLU A 327 -2.76 20.47 2.95
CA GLU A 327 -2.22 19.93 4.19
C GLU A 327 -1.36 18.66 3.92
N PHE A 328 -1.83 17.76 3.06
CA PHE A 328 -1.09 16.57 2.67
C PHE A 328 0.28 16.90 2.06
N ARG A 329 0.33 17.81 1.08
CA ARG A 329 1.58 18.26 0.47
C ARG A 329 2.51 18.93 1.47
N ALA A 330 1.96 19.72 2.40
CA ALA A 330 2.73 20.37 3.46
C ALA A 330 3.35 19.36 4.44
N GLU A 331 2.62 18.29 4.81
CA GLU A 331 3.14 17.22 5.68
C GLU A 331 4.28 16.44 5.00
N ILE A 332 4.17 16.14 3.69
CA ILE A 332 5.27 15.51 2.94
C ILE A 332 6.50 16.41 2.94
N ALA A 333 6.34 17.68 2.54
CA ALA A 333 7.45 18.63 2.47
C ALA A 333 8.13 18.87 3.83
N LYS A 334 7.40 18.70 4.93
CA LYS A 334 7.94 18.77 6.29
C LYS A 334 8.74 17.53 6.68
N ALA A 335 8.33 16.36 6.19
CA ALA A 335 8.97 15.08 6.52
C ALA A 335 10.18 14.76 5.61
N GLU A 336 10.32 15.43 4.47
CA GLU A 336 11.49 15.30 3.56
C GLU A 336 12.66 16.26 3.91
N LYS A 337 12.48 17.17 4.89
CA LYS A 337 13.55 18.05 5.42
C LYS A 337 14.38 17.34 6.48
#